data_7648e120f4bbb04dcb1d440ed4e64d92
#
_entry.id   7648e120f4bbb04dcb1d440ed4e64d92
#
_cell.length_a   1.000
_cell.length_b   1.000
_cell.length_c   1.000
_cell.angle_alpha   90.00
_cell.angle_beta   90.00
_cell.angle_gamma   90.00
#
_symmetry.space_group_name_H-M   'P 1'
#
loop_
_entity.id
_entity.type
_entity.pdbx_description
1 polymer ?
#
loop_
_entity_poly.entity_id
_entity_poly.type
_entity_poly.pdbx_seq_one_letter_code
_entity_poly.pdbx_strand_id
1 'polypeptide(L)'
;MNLQNPKDRKLVHNRNIHCMGYIRKDGDFDIEAVLTDSKTYDFPSDTHGIVKKNTPYHHMRVRITVDVNLRVKEAHAMTISGPYQICPKGAENFKNLIGIKIGPGWKRRVQERIGGPSGCTHITELTGPLATTAYQTIGGEISRQRRRGIEANNLPEINQENNLKNSCIAYSEAVSYTHLTLPTKRIV
;
A
#
# COMPACT_ATOMS: atom_id res chain seq x y z
N MET A 1 -23.30 0.30 -13.26
CA MET A 1 -24.05 0.43 -11.99
C MET A 1 -23.64 1.73 -11.32
N ASN A 2 -24.59 2.64 -11.06
CA ASN A 2 -24.31 3.84 -10.29
C ASN A 2 -24.60 3.57 -8.82
N LEU A 3 -23.78 4.15 -7.94
CA LEU A 3 -24.13 4.18 -6.52
C LEU A 3 -25.49 4.87 -6.36
N GLN A 4 -26.33 4.37 -5.43
CA GLN A 4 -27.58 5.04 -5.11
C GLN A 4 -27.30 6.48 -4.69
N ASN A 5 -28.18 7.41 -5.11
CA ASN A 5 -28.07 8.79 -4.68
C ASN A 5 -28.10 8.86 -3.14
N PRO A 6 -27.10 9.47 -2.52
CA PRO A 6 -27.08 9.60 -1.07
C PRO A 6 -28.18 10.58 -0.61
N LYS A 7 -28.68 10.40 0.61
CA LYS A 7 -29.48 11.42 1.30
C LYS A 7 -28.66 12.71 1.45
N ASP A 8 -29.32 13.84 1.69
CA ASP A 8 -28.65 15.10 1.99
C ASP A 8 -27.62 14.92 3.10
N ARG A 9 -26.38 15.33 2.80
CA ARG A 9 -25.23 15.13 3.68
C ARG A 9 -24.22 16.25 3.53
N LYS A 10 -23.47 16.48 4.61
CA LYS A 10 -22.35 17.44 4.65
C LYS A 10 -21.06 16.68 4.80
N LEU A 11 -20.05 17.01 3.98
CA LEU A 11 -18.70 16.49 4.18
C LEU A 11 -18.10 17.10 5.44
N VAL A 12 -17.62 16.29 6.37
CA VAL A 12 -17.04 16.72 7.64
C VAL A 12 -15.60 16.26 7.87
N HIS A 13 -15.19 15.22 7.18
CA HIS A 13 -13.84 14.65 7.27
C HIS A 13 -13.40 14.14 5.90
N ASN A 14 -12.12 14.34 5.59
CA ASN A 14 -11.50 13.85 4.37
C ASN A 14 -10.20 13.11 4.72
N ARG A 15 -10.10 11.83 4.33
CA ARG A 15 -8.88 11.03 4.38
C ARG A 15 -8.43 10.74 2.97
N ASN A 16 -7.18 11.09 2.67
CA ASN A 16 -6.53 10.74 1.43
C ASN A 16 -5.37 9.77 1.71
N ILE A 17 -5.30 8.70 0.92
CA ILE A 17 -4.17 7.79 0.87
C ILE A 17 -3.68 7.78 -0.57
N HIS A 18 -2.42 8.15 -0.77
CA HIS A 18 -1.78 8.16 -2.08
C HIS A 18 -0.57 7.23 -2.04
N CYS A 19 -0.56 6.23 -2.94
CA CYS A 19 0.52 5.25 -3.04
C CYS A 19 1.20 5.33 -4.40
N MET A 20 2.51 5.19 -4.43
CA MET A 20 3.34 5.23 -5.64
C MET A 20 4.37 4.10 -5.59
N GLY A 21 4.61 3.48 -6.74
CA GLY A 21 5.62 2.45 -6.90
C GLY A 21 6.67 2.86 -7.92
N TYR A 22 7.94 2.68 -7.58
CA TYR A 22 9.09 3.05 -8.41
C TYR A 22 10.02 1.85 -8.59
N ILE A 23 10.64 1.72 -9.76
CA ILE A 23 11.78 0.83 -9.96
C ILE A 23 13.07 1.62 -9.79
N ARG A 24 14.00 1.09 -9.01
CA ARG A 24 15.33 1.64 -8.78
C ARG A 24 16.32 1.14 -9.84
N LYS A 25 17.45 1.85 -9.98
CA LYS A 25 18.50 1.43 -10.91
C LYS A 25 19.20 0.13 -10.49
N ASP A 26 19.18 -0.21 -9.20
CA ASP A 26 19.74 -1.46 -8.64
C ASP A 26 18.79 -2.66 -8.75
N GLY A 27 17.60 -2.48 -9.32
CA GLY A 27 16.61 -3.53 -9.54
C GLY A 27 15.61 -3.72 -8.39
N ASP A 28 15.78 -3.05 -7.26
CA ASP A 28 14.80 -3.01 -6.18
C ASP A 28 13.65 -2.04 -6.49
N PHE A 29 12.63 -2.06 -5.69
CA PHE A 29 11.43 -1.24 -5.86
C PHE A 29 11.13 -0.42 -4.61
N ASP A 30 11.02 0.89 -4.78
CA ASP A 30 10.51 1.76 -3.72
C ASP A 30 8.99 1.89 -3.83
N ILE A 31 8.31 1.66 -2.73
CA ILE A 31 6.88 1.84 -2.60
C ILE A 31 6.64 2.89 -1.53
N GLU A 32 6.03 3.98 -1.93
CA GLU A 32 5.75 5.11 -1.04
C GLU A 32 4.25 5.23 -0.79
N ALA A 33 3.88 5.70 0.40
CA ALA A 33 2.52 6.08 0.70
C ALA A 33 2.47 7.33 1.57
N VAL A 34 1.47 8.16 1.30
CA VAL A 34 1.14 9.35 2.07
C VAL A 34 -0.29 9.22 2.55
N LEU A 35 -0.53 9.51 3.84
CA LEU A 35 -1.85 9.64 4.42
C LEU A 35 -2.02 11.06 4.93
N THR A 36 -3.15 11.69 4.59
CA THR A 36 -3.58 12.96 5.17
C THR A 36 -5.02 12.88 5.64
N ASP A 37 -5.28 13.39 6.84
CA ASP A 37 -6.62 13.61 7.39
C ASP A 37 -6.86 15.10 7.59
N SER A 38 -8.00 15.59 7.15
CA SER A 38 -8.43 16.97 7.35
C SER A 38 -9.92 17.07 7.66
N LYS A 39 -10.32 18.15 8.31
CA LYS A 39 -11.74 18.49 8.55
C LYS A 39 -12.14 19.69 7.69
N THR A 40 -13.42 19.75 7.34
CA THR A 40 -13.98 20.86 6.54
C THR A 40 -14.40 22.07 7.38
N TYR A 41 -14.09 22.07 8.67
CA TYR A 41 -14.37 23.11 9.64
C TYR A 41 -13.20 23.33 10.59
N ASP A 42 -13.11 24.53 11.17
CA ASP A 42 -12.14 24.85 12.23
C ASP A 42 -12.51 24.08 13.50
N PHE A 43 -11.51 23.54 14.21
CA PHE A 43 -11.75 22.82 15.46
C PHE A 43 -10.63 23.04 16.47
N PRO A 44 -10.95 23.01 17.79
CA PRO A 44 -9.96 23.12 18.84
C PRO A 44 -9.11 21.84 18.93
N SER A 45 -7.84 22.01 19.27
CA SER A 45 -6.89 20.94 19.58
C SER A 45 -6.12 21.32 20.82
N ASP A 46 -5.97 20.39 21.75
CA ASP A 46 -5.27 20.64 23.04
C ASP A 46 -3.78 20.98 22.81
N THR A 47 -3.19 20.58 21.70
CA THR A 47 -1.76 20.74 21.41
C THR A 47 -1.46 21.80 20.35
N HIS A 48 -2.43 22.16 19.50
CA HIS A 48 -2.23 23.04 18.34
C HIS A 48 -3.14 24.28 18.35
N GLY A 49 -3.89 24.51 19.42
CA GLY A 49 -4.88 25.58 19.48
C GLY A 49 -6.01 25.34 18.46
N ILE A 50 -6.32 26.32 17.63
CA ILE A 50 -7.35 26.19 16.59
C ILE A 50 -6.72 25.65 15.31
N VAL A 51 -7.06 24.42 14.95
CA VAL A 51 -6.72 23.84 13.65
C VAL A 51 -7.70 24.32 12.60
N LYS A 52 -7.18 24.95 11.56
CA LYS A 52 -7.98 25.51 10.48
C LYS A 52 -8.54 24.42 9.57
N LYS A 53 -9.73 24.67 9.01
CA LYS A 53 -10.35 23.79 8.00
C LYS A 53 -9.36 23.44 6.89
N ASN A 54 -9.45 22.21 6.40
CA ASN A 54 -8.62 21.65 5.32
C ASN A 54 -7.10 21.58 5.64
N THR A 55 -6.67 21.94 6.86
CA THR A 55 -5.30 21.69 7.29
C THR A 55 -5.13 20.21 7.62
N PRO A 56 -4.09 19.52 7.10
CA PRO A 56 -3.80 18.13 7.48
C PRO A 56 -3.49 18.02 8.98
N TYR A 57 -4.39 17.40 9.73
CA TYR A 57 -4.24 17.15 11.16
C TYR A 57 -3.45 15.86 11.44
N HIS A 58 -3.60 14.86 10.57
CA HIS A 58 -2.68 13.76 10.44
C HIS A 58 -2.01 13.87 9.06
N HIS A 59 -0.69 13.76 9.04
CA HIS A 59 0.09 13.71 7.82
C HIS A 59 1.27 12.77 8.04
N MET A 60 1.19 11.58 7.46
CA MET A 60 2.20 10.54 7.56
C MET A 60 2.74 10.21 6.17
N ARG A 61 4.04 9.94 6.10
CA ARG A 61 4.69 9.40 4.91
C ARG A 61 5.46 8.15 5.28
N VAL A 62 5.38 7.16 4.43
CA VAL A 62 6.13 5.92 4.58
C VAL A 62 6.74 5.51 3.25
N ARG A 63 7.88 4.83 3.29
CA ARG A 63 8.51 4.17 2.17
C ARG A 63 9.03 2.82 2.60
N ILE A 64 8.79 1.80 1.81
CA ILE A 64 9.49 0.52 1.88
C ILE A 64 10.25 0.31 0.59
N THR A 65 11.47 -0.25 0.69
CA THR A 65 12.18 -0.81 -0.45
C THR A 65 12.01 -2.31 -0.41
N VAL A 66 11.58 -2.90 -1.50
CA VAL A 66 11.37 -4.34 -1.61
C VAL A 66 12.15 -4.92 -2.79
N ASP A 67 12.63 -6.15 -2.62
CA ASP A 67 13.19 -6.89 -3.74
C ASP A 67 12.07 -7.46 -4.64
N VAL A 68 12.46 -8.03 -5.75
CA VAL A 68 11.57 -8.67 -6.71
C VAL A 68 10.78 -9.84 -6.13
N ASN A 69 11.22 -10.43 -5.00
CA ASN A 69 10.52 -11.47 -4.25
C ASN A 69 9.58 -10.91 -3.18
N LEU A 70 9.35 -9.59 -3.18
CA LEU A 70 8.50 -8.89 -2.21
C LEU A 70 9.04 -8.91 -0.76
N ARG A 71 10.35 -9.09 -0.56
CA ARG A 71 10.97 -9.00 0.75
C ARG A 71 11.36 -7.55 1.04
N VAL A 72 10.96 -7.04 2.19
CA VAL A 72 11.30 -5.69 2.63
C VAL A 72 12.79 -5.60 2.97
N LYS A 73 13.52 -4.75 2.26
CA LYS A 73 14.94 -4.46 2.46
C LYS A 73 15.18 -3.20 3.28
N GLU A 74 14.35 -2.17 3.05
CA GLU A 74 14.39 -0.92 3.80
C GLU A 74 12.97 -0.51 4.18
N ALA A 75 12.82 0.19 5.31
CA ALA A 75 11.53 0.70 5.77
C ALA A 75 11.72 2.00 6.54
N HIS A 76 11.08 3.05 6.04
CA HIS A 76 11.15 4.41 6.59
C HIS A 76 9.75 4.96 6.78
N ALA A 77 9.52 5.63 7.91
CA ALA A 77 8.28 6.33 8.20
C ALA A 77 8.55 7.68 8.84
N MET A 78 7.64 8.61 8.60
CA MET A 78 7.69 9.96 9.14
C MET A 78 6.28 10.42 9.49
N THR A 79 6.10 10.99 10.68
CA THR A 79 4.93 11.78 11.05
C THR A 79 5.26 13.25 10.86
N ILE A 80 4.65 13.89 9.85
CA ILE A 80 4.82 15.31 9.54
C ILE A 80 3.90 16.14 10.41
N SER A 81 2.66 15.65 10.61
CA SER A 81 1.67 16.26 11.49
C SER A 81 0.90 15.18 12.23
N GLY A 82 0.63 15.41 13.49
CA GLY A 82 -0.16 14.52 14.34
C GLY A 82 -0.71 15.26 15.55
N PRO A 83 -1.76 14.75 16.22
CA PRO A 83 -2.46 15.45 17.28
C PRO A 83 -1.63 15.62 18.55
N TYR A 84 -0.60 14.82 18.75
CA TYR A 84 0.21 14.84 19.98
C TYR A 84 1.70 14.91 19.67
N GLN A 85 2.47 15.54 20.57
CA GLN A 85 3.93 15.64 20.45
C GLN A 85 4.62 14.27 20.43
N ILE A 86 4.00 13.23 20.98
CA ILE A 86 4.51 11.85 21.00
C ILE A 86 4.33 11.13 19.64
N CYS A 87 3.46 11.62 18.75
CA CYS A 87 3.12 10.93 17.50
C CYS A 87 4.33 10.53 16.63
N PRO A 88 5.40 11.35 16.50
CA PRO A 88 6.59 10.96 15.75
C PRO A 88 7.26 9.66 16.23
N LYS A 89 7.19 9.34 17.53
CA LYS A 89 7.73 8.08 18.06
C LYS A 89 7.04 6.85 17.49
N GLY A 90 5.77 6.96 17.08
CA GLY A 90 5.06 5.88 16.41
C GLY A 90 5.61 5.49 15.04
N ALA A 91 6.49 6.31 14.45
CA ALA A 91 7.16 6.02 13.18
C ALA A 91 8.48 5.26 13.36
N GLU A 92 9.12 5.34 14.53
CA GLU A 92 10.48 4.80 14.75
C GLU A 92 10.57 3.28 14.56
N ASN A 93 9.51 2.56 14.94
CA ASN A 93 9.46 1.10 14.86
C ASN A 93 9.14 0.58 13.46
N PHE A 94 8.83 1.45 12.49
CA PHE A 94 8.52 1.03 11.11
C PHE A 94 9.66 0.22 10.48
N LYS A 95 10.91 0.47 10.85
CA LYS A 95 12.10 -0.30 10.47
C LYS A 95 12.01 -1.80 10.83
N ASN A 96 11.17 -2.17 11.82
CA ASN A 96 10.98 -3.56 12.20
C ASN A 96 10.28 -4.40 11.11
N LEU A 97 9.79 -3.76 10.04
CA LEU A 97 9.27 -4.46 8.87
C LEU A 97 10.37 -5.02 7.96
N ILE A 98 11.65 -4.63 8.15
CA ILE A 98 12.77 -5.13 7.38
C ILE A 98 12.86 -6.65 7.55
N GLY A 99 13.09 -7.35 6.44
CA GLY A 99 13.24 -8.80 6.37
C GLY A 99 11.93 -9.59 6.23
N ILE A 100 10.76 -8.98 6.48
CA ILE A 100 9.49 -9.69 6.26
C ILE A 100 9.09 -9.65 4.77
N LYS A 101 8.34 -10.68 4.35
CA LYS A 101 7.87 -10.82 2.98
C LYS A 101 6.41 -10.36 2.88
N ILE A 102 6.08 -9.53 1.87
CA ILE A 102 4.70 -9.21 1.52
C ILE A 102 4.06 -10.45 0.89
N GLY A 103 2.91 -10.85 1.41
CA GLY A 103 2.18 -12.05 0.97
C GLY A 103 1.26 -12.58 2.06
N PRO A 104 0.84 -13.84 1.99
CA PRO A 104 -0.03 -14.45 3.00
C PRO A 104 0.49 -14.19 4.42
N GLY A 105 -0.40 -13.74 5.32
CA GLY A 105 -0.05 -13.38 6.69
C GLY A 105 0.66 -12.02 6.87
N TRP A 106 0.79 -11.19 5.81
CA TRP A 106 1.40 -9.86 5.89
C TRP A 106 0.80 -9.01 7.01
N LYS A 107 -0.52 -8.86 7.02
CA LYS A 107 -1.23 -8.03 8.01
C LYS A 107 -0.94 -8.47 9.45
N ARG A 108 -0.89 -9.79 9.71
CA ARG A 108 -0.57 -10.33 11.03
C ARG A 108 0.87 -9.96 11.44
N ARG A 109 1.85 -10.20 10.56
CA ARG A 109 3.26 -9.89 10.83
C ARG A 109 3.49 -8.39 11.05
N VAL A 110 2.81 -7.53 10.30
CA VAL A 110 2.83 -6.07 10.53
C VAL A 110 2.30 -5.74 11.92
N GLN A 111 1.15 -6.29 12.29
CA GLN A 111 0.54 -6.04 13.59
C GLN A 111 1.44 -6.50 14.76
N GLU A 112 2.11 -7.64 14.61
CA GLU A 112 3.06 -8.16 15.60
C GLU A 112 4.29 -7.26 15.77
N ARG A 113 4.73 -6.57 14.70
CA ARG A 113 5.98 -5.79 14.71
C ARG A 113 5.81 -4.31 15.01
N ILE A 114 4.73 -3.71 14.56
CA ILE A 114 4.52 -2.27 14.63
C ILE A 114 3.08 -1.90 15.03
N GLY A 115 2.27 -2.86 15.46
CA GLY A 115 0.89 -2.63 15.89
C GLY A 115 0.76 -2.21 17.34
N GLY A 116 -0.44 -1.75 17.69
CA GLY A 116 -0.79 -1.36 19.06
C GLY A 116 0.12 -0.29 19.64
N PRO A 117 0.55 -0.42 20.91
CA PRO A 117 1.41 0.56 21.59
C PRO A 117 2.81 0.71 20.98
N SER A 118 3.21 -0.23 20.12
CA SER A 118 4.52 -0.21 19.47
C SER A 118 4.57 0.65 18.20
N GLY A 119 3.48 1.28 17.81
CA GLY A 119 3.45 2.07 16.56
C GLY A 119 2.31 3.07 16.49
N CYS A 120 2.06 3.54 15.29
CA CYS A 120 0.98 4.47 14.95
C CYS A 120 -0.07 3.76 14.10
N THR A 121 -1.35 3.85 14.48
CA THR A 121 -2.46 3.24 13.73
C THR A 121 -2.53 3.74 12.28
N HIS A 122 -2.27 5.02 12.04
CA HIS A 122 -2.27 5.61 10.69
C HIS A 122 -1.14 5.04 9.81
N ILE A 123 0.07 4.87 10.39
CA ILE A 123 1.21 4.25 9.70
C ILE A 123 0.95 2.77 9.46
N THR A 124 0.40 2.06 10.43
CA THR A 124 0.03 0.64 10.30
C THR A 124 -1.02 0.43 9.20
N GLU A 125 -2.01 1.33 9.11
CA GLU A 125 -3.05 1.29 8.07
C GLU A 125 -2.47 1.43 6.66
N LEU A 126 -1.42 2.25 6.48
CA LEU A 126 -0.76 2.42 5.18
C LEU A 126 -0.11 1.12 4.65
N THR A 127 0.20 0.17 5.51
CA THR A 127 0.90 -1.08 5.11
C THR A 127 0.05 -2.00 4.23
N GLY A 128 -1.28 -1.91 4.29
CA GLY A 128 -2.18 -2.61 3.39
C GLY A 128 -2.10 -2.07 1.95
N PRO A 129 -2.39 -0.78 1.72
CA PRO A 129 -2.19 -0.14 0.42
C PRO A 129 -0.78 -0.28 -0.12
N LEU A 130 0.27 -0.13 0.70
CA LEU A 130 1.66 -0.37 0.29
C LEU A 130 1.86 -1.77 -0.28
N ALA A 131 1.35 -2.80 0.39
CA ALA A 131 1.51 -4.19 -0.04
C ALA A 131 0.85 -4.44 -1.41
N THR A 132 -0.37 -3.94 -1.62
CA THR A 132 -1.07 -4.08 -2.89
C THR A 132 -0.38 -3.29 -4.00
N THR A 133 0.13 -2.09 -3.70
CA THR A 133 0.91 -1.29 -4.65
C THR A 133 2.21 -1.99 -5.04
N ALA A 134 2.91 -2.64 -4.08
CA ALA A 134 4.11 -3.44 -4.38
C ALA A 134 3.81 -4.56 -5.38
N TYR A 135 2.72 -5.32 -5.18
CA TYR A 135 2.29 -6.35 -6.13
C TYR A 135 2.04 -5.79 -7.52
N GLN A 136 1.31 -4.68 -7.62
CA GLN A 136 0.99 -4.06 -8.91
C GLN A 136 2.23 -3.52 -9.60
N THR A 137 3.14 -2.89 -8.85
CA THR A 137 4.38 -2.33 -9.40
C THR A 137 5.29 -3.42 -9.95
N ILE A 138 5.60 -4.44 -9.13
CA ILE A 138 6.53 -5.49 -9.49
C ILE A 138 5.95 -6.39 -10.57
N GLY A 139 4.70 -6.85 -10.40
CA GLY A 139 4.03 -7.71 -11.37
C GLY A 139 3.84 -7.04 -12.73
N GLY A 140 3.50 -5.75 -12.72
CA GLY A 140 3.37 -4.94 -13.93
C GLY A 140 4.71 -4.79 -14.66
N GLU A 141 5.80 -4.51 -13.94
CA GLU A 141 7.12 -4.36 -14.52
C GLU A 141 7.65 -5.67 -15.13
N ILE A 142 7.52 -6.79 -14.41
CA ILE A 142 7.91 -8.11 -14.91
C ILE A 142 7.12 -8.46 -16.19
N SER A 143 5.80 -8.23 -16.18
CA SER A 143 4.96 -8.46 -17.37
C SER A 143 5.36 -7.57 -18.54
N ARG A 144 5.76 -6.32 -18.27
CA ARG A 144 6.27 -5.39 -19.29
C ARG A 144 7.58 -5.86 -19.90
N GLN A 145 8.52 -6.32 -19.06
CA GLN A 145 9.82 -6.82 -19.54
C GLN A 145 9.68 -8.09 -20.37
N ARG A 146 8.85 -9.04 -19.95
CA ARG A 146 8.56 -10.26 -20.71
C ARG A 146 7.98 -9.95 -22.10
N ARG A 147 7.05 -8.99 -22.20
CA ARG A 147 6.48 -8.57 -23.49
C ARG A 147 7.47 -7.90 -24.42
N ARG A 148 8.54 -7.33 -23.91
CA ARG A 148 9.62 -6.71 -24.69
C ARG A 148 10.72 -7.69 -25.12
N GLY A 149 10.58 -8.99 -24.84
CA GLY A 149 11.59 -9.99 -25.16
C GLY A 149 12.90 -9.83 -24.40
N ILE A 150 12.89 -9.05 -23.31
CA ILE A 150 14.04 -9.00 -22.40
C ILE A 150 14.09 -10.36 -21.74
N GLU A 151 15.17 -11.12 -22.04
CA GLU A 151 15.32 -12.47 -21.50
C GLU A 151 15.20 -12.46 -19.97
N ALA A 152 14.23 -13.22 -19.50
CA ALA A 152 13.87 -13.32 -18.10
C ALA A 152 14.88 -14.11 -17.25
N ASN A 153 16.10 -14.30 -17.72
CA ASN A 153 17.11 -15.16 -17.07
C ASN A 153 17.48 -14.72 -15.65
N ASN A 154 17.09 -13.51 -15.23
CA ASN A 154 17.27 -12.99 -13.88
C ASN A 154 15.98 -12.48 -13.23
N LEU A 155 14.83 -12.61 -13.89
CA LEU A 155 13.56 -12.24 -13.26
C LEU A 155 13.00 -13.49 -12.57
N PRO A 156 12.69 -13.42 -11.27
CA PRO A 156 12.04 -14.54 -10.61
C PRO A 156 10.74 -14.86 -11.33
N GLU A 157 10.46 -16.14 -11.47
CA GLU A 157 9.09 -16.55 -11.70
C GLU A 157 8.27 -16.10 -10.49
N ILE A 158 7.69 -14.89 -10.59
CA ILE A 158 6.56 -14.61 -9.72
C ILE A 158 5.47 -15.53 -10.27
N ASN A 159 5.30 -16.65 -9.60
CA ASN A 159 4.15 -17.51 -9.81
C ASN A 159 2.93 -16.76 -9.25
N GLN A 160 2.51 -15.72 -10.00
CA GLN A 160 1.40 -14.85 -9.62
C GLN A 160 0.13 -15.68 -9.46
N GLU A 161 -0.02 -16.73 -10.25
CA GLU A 161 -1.19 -17.60 -10.20
C GLU A 161 -1.35 -18.29 -8.85
N ASN A 162 -0.27 -18.85 -8.30
CA ASN A 162 -0.35 -19.50 -6.99
C ASN A 162 -0.44 -18.52 -5.82
N ASN A 163 0.16 -17.32 -5.94
CA ASN A 163 0.13 -16.32 -4.87
C ASN A 163 -1.18 -15.53 -4.81
N LEU A 164 -1.93 -15.46 -5.91
CA LEU A 164 -3.18 -14.72 -6.02
C LEU A 164 -4.41 -15.63 -5.99
N LYS A 165 -4.25 -16.95 -6.06
CA LYS A 165 -5.35 -17.91 -6.02
C LYS A 165 -6.25 -17.64 -4.80
N ASN A 166 -7.53 -17.48 -5.06
CA ASN A 166 -8.55 -17.16 -4.05
C ASN A 166 -8.31 -15.84 -3.29
N SER A 167 -7.49 -14.92 -3.82
CA SER A 167 -7.28 -13.60 -3.21
C SER A 167 -8.41 -12.60 -3.48
N CYS A 168 -9.13 -12.78 -4.57
CA CYS A 168 -10.33 -12.01 -4.91
C CYS A 168 -11.20 -12.81 -5.88
N ILE A 169 -12.39 -12.29 -6.21
CA ILE A 169 -13.33 -12.97 -7.11
C ILE A 169 -12.72 -13.30 -8.48
N ALA A 170 -11.89 -12.41 -9.04
CA ALA A 170 -11.23 -12.62 -10.34
C ALA A 170 -10.20 -13.76 -10.31
N TYR A 171 -9.64 -14.06 -9.14
CA TYR A 171 -8.68 -15.15 -8.94
C TYR A 171 -9.27 -16.34 -8.19
N SER A 172 -10.60 -16.40 -8.04
CA SER A 172 -11.27 -17.58 -7.50
C SER A 172 -11.10 -18.78 -8.42
N GLU A 173 -11.06 -19.99 -7.86
CA GLU A 173 -10.93 -21.22 -8.66
C GLU A 173 -12.00 -21.33 -9.76
N ALA A 174 -13.23 -20.89 -9.47
CA ALA A 174 -14.32 -20.91 -10.43
C ALA A 174 -14.10 -19.98 -11.65
N VAL A 175 -13.38 -18.85 -11.46
CA VAL A 175 -13.17 -17.83 -12.50
C VAL A 175 -11.82 -18.03 -13.19
N SER A 176 -10.78 -18.52 -12.51
CA SER A 176 -9.47 -18.74 -13.12
C SER A 176 -9.52 -19.75 -14.29
N TYR A 177 -10.42 -20.72 -14.24
CA TYR A 177 -10.67 -21.63 -15.35
C TYR A 177 -11.13 -20.92 -16.62
N THR A 178 -11.92 -19.87 -16.52
CA THR A 178 -12.46 -19.14 -17.68
C THR A 178 -11.42 -18.22 -18.31
N HIS A 179 -10.49 -17.66 -17.53
CA HIS A 179 -9.44 -16.77 -18.04
C HIS A 179 -8.24 -17.51 -18.63
N LEU A 180 -7.95 -18.73 -18.14
CA LEU A 180 -6.81 -19.53 -18.58
C LEU A 180 -7.14 -20.44 -19.78
N THR A 181 -8.43 -20.72 -20.03
CA THR A 181 -8.86 -21.67 -21.07
C THR A 181 -9.46 -21.02 -22.31
N LEU A 182 -9.61 -19.71 -22.38
CA LEU A 182 -10.02 -19.05 -23.60
C LEU A 182 -8.86 -19.09 -24.62
N PRO A 183 -9.00 -19.84 -25.74
CA PRO A 183 -8.01 -19.76 -26.80
C PRO A 183 -7.95 -18.33 -27.30
N THR A 184 -6.78 -17.73 -27.27
CA THR A 184 -6.51 -16.49 -28.00
C THR A 184 -6.73 -16.77 -29.49
N LYS A 185 -7.95 -16.65 -29.99
CA LYS A 185 -8.18 -16.53 -31.41
C LYS A 185 -7.46 -15.25 -31.84
N ARG A 186 -6.30 -15.41 -32.49
CA ARG A 186 -5.73 -14.38 -33.31
C ARG A 186 -6.80 -14.04 -34.35
N ILE A 187 -7.37 -12.86 -34.27
CA ILE A 187 -8.10 -12.28 -35.39
C ILE A 187 -7.02 -11.88 -36.37
N VAL A 188 -6.98 -12.59 -37.50
CA VAL A 188 -6.18 -12.26 -38.67
C VAL A 188 -6.84 -11.09 -39.35
#